data_38fb551383d7b625d953966d86c913c5
#
_entry.id   38fb551383d7b625d953966d86c913c5
#
_cell.length_a   1.000
_cell.length_b   1.000
_cell.length_c   1.000
_cell.angle_alpha   90.00
_cell.angle_beta   90.00
_cell.angle_gamma   90.00
#
_symmetry.space_group_name_H-M   'P 1'
#
loop_
_entity.id
_entity.type
_entity.pdbx_description
1 polymer ?
#
loop_
_entity_poly.entity_id
_entity_poly.type
_entity_poly.pdbx_seq_one_letter_code
_entity_poly.pdbx_strand_id
1 'polypeptide(L)'
;MMNLKVSWTHWFRGVLCCSLLSAWAASGAEPTAFELIKEGNRSLGEQSKDKVLAIHSDKSIAGLTPNIWYVAYYDPDASMKRVEVKFGAGRQMGVKREMSPFGGGASLDKVIDNKKLKVDSDKAIKTATAEPLLAKLTLKATQLWLENSGGAPVWKVRLWAAKLKKPEATAEIGDIYISGESGEVVKSDLHINKVD
;
A
#
# COMPACT_ATOMS: atom_id res chain seq x y z
N MET A 1 5.63 85.48 -30.72
CA MET A 1 6.25 84.29 -31.26
C MET A 1 6.76 83.50 -30.06
N MET A 2 6.01 82.55 -29.62
CA MET A 2 6.30 81.75 -28.43
C MET A 2 6.34 80.27 -28.80
N ASN A 3 7.51 79.67 -28.67
CA ASN A 3 7.70 78.24 -28.89
C ASN A 3 7.50 77.46 -27.58
N LEU A 4 6.43 76.68 -27.52
CA LEU A 4 6.22 75.72 -26.44
C LEU A 4 6.85 74.39 -26.83
N LYS A 5 7.88 73.99 -26.05
CA LYS A 5 8.44 72.63 -26.08
C LYS A 5 7.71 71.79 -25.05
N VAL A 6 6.94 70.81 -25.50
CA VAL A 6 6.35 69.79 -24.65
C VAL A 6 7.32 68.61 -24.53
N SER A 7 7.77 68.36 -23.30
CA SER A 7 8.59 67.22 -22.95
C SER A 7 7.67 66.07 -22.50
N TRP A 8 7.74 64.96 -23.21
CA TRP A 8 7.06 63.71 -22.84
C TRP A 8 8.07 62.76 -22.15
N THR A 9 7.95 62.64 -20.85
CA THR A 9 8.68 61.64 -20.06
C THR A 9 7.81 60.40 -19.94
N HIS A 10 8.22 59.35 -20.64
CA HIS A 10 7.59 58.00 -20.54
C HIS A 10 8.02 57.32 -19.24
N TRP A 11 7.09 57.18 -18.32
CA TRP A 11 7.20 56.32 -17.16
C TRP A 11 6.95 54.85 -17.56
N PHE A 12 8.02 54.09 -17.74
CA PHE A 12 7.91 52.64 -17.77
C PHE A 12 7.79 52.11 -16.35
N ARG A 13 6.58 51.75 -15.93
CA ARG A 13 6.33 50.93 -14.77
C ARG A 13 6.58 49.50 -15.16
N GLY A 14 7.77 48.96 -14.86
CA GLY A 14 8.02 47.54 -14.91
C GLY A 14 7.25 46.79 -13.82
N VAL A 15 6.23 46.08 -14.20
CA VAL A 15 5.52 45.14 -13.32
C VAL A 15 6.43 43.88 -13.26
N LEU A 16 7.18 43.76 -12.16
CA LEU A 16 7.93 42.55 -11.86
C LEU A 16 6.92 41.49 -11.37
N CYS A 17 6.47 40.62 -12.28
CA CYS A 17 5.62 39.47 -11.97
C CYS A 17 6.50 38.40 -11.33
N CYS A 18 6.68 38.44 -9.99
CA CYS A 18 7.25 37.33 -9.22
C CYS A 18 6.24 36.19 -9.23
N SER A 19 6.33 35.29 -10.20
CA SER A 19 5.69 33.99 -10.19
C SER A 19 6.32 33.13 -9.09
N LEU A 20 5.73 33.15 -7.90
CA LEU A 20 5.98 32.17 -6.85
C LEU A 20 5.53 30.80 -7.35
N LEU A 21 6.47 30.07 -7.93
CA LEU A 21 6.36 28.62 -8.12
C LEU A 21 6.38 27.98 -6.73
N SER A 22 5.21 27.91 -6.09
CA SER A 22 4.97 27.03 -4.96
C SER A 22 5.10 25.61 -5.49
N ALA A 23 6.30 25.03 -5.36
CA ALA A 23 6.50 23.61 -5.45
C ALA A 23 5.70 22.99 -4.30
N TRP A 24 4.47 22.58 -4.57
CA TRP A 24 3.76 21.64 -3.73
C TRP A 24 4.57 20.35 -3.76
N ALA A 25 5.40 20.13 -2.74
CA ALA A 25 5.83 18.80 -2.39
C ALA A 25 4.54 18.06 -2.04
N ALA A 26 3.98 17.35 -3.02
CA ALA A 26 2.97 16.36 -2.76
C ALA A 26 3.65 15.31 -1.87
N SER A 27 3.49 15.45 -0.56
CA SER A 27 3.67 14.36 0.39
C SER A 27 2.55 13.37 0.07
N GLY A 28 2.73 12.62 -1.01
CA GLY A 28 1.77 11.60 -1.42
C GLY A 28 1.76 10.52 -0.34
N ALA A 29 0.60 10.29 0.26
CA ALA A 29 0.41 9.10 1.07
C ALA A 29 0.79 7.88 0.23
N GLU A 30 1.41 6.88 0.87
CA GLU A 30 1.68 5.61 0.18
C GLU A 30 0.36 5.02 -0.33
N PRO A 31 0.34 4.47 -1.54
CA PRO A 31 -0.88 3.96 -2.14
C PRO A 31 -1.44 2.78 -1.35
N THR A 32 -2.74 2.68 -1.35
CA THR A 32 -3.47 1.57 -0.74
C THR A 32 -3.41 0.32 -1.63
N ALA A 33 -3.72 -0.84 -1.05
CA ALA A 33 -3.76 -2.09 -1.80
C ALA A 33 -4.76 -2.04 -2.97
N PHE A 34 -5.91 -1.38 -2.81
CA PHE A 34 -6.91 -1.26 -3.88
C PHE A 34 -6.44 -0.38 -5.03
N GLU A 35 -5.68 0.67 -4.74
CA GLU A 35 -5.04 1.49 -5.77
C GLU A 35 -4.01 0.69 -6.55
N LEU A 36 -3.24 -0.16 -5.86
CA LEU A 36 -2.25 -1.04 -6.49
C LEU A 36 -2.89 -2.13 -7.35
N ILE A 37 -4.05 -2.68 -6.96
CA ILE A 37 -4.83 -3.60 -7.81
C ILE A 37 -5.21 -2.90 -9.13
N LYS A 38 -5.75 -1.67 -9.04
CA LYS A 38 -6.14 -0.90 -10.22
C LYS A 38 -4.96 -0.62 -11.15
N GLU A 39 -3.81 -0.28 -10.55
CA GLU A 39 -2.58 -0.03 -11.32
C GLU A 39 -2.05 -1.32 -11.96
N GLY A 40 -2.03 -2.43 -11.22
CA GLY A 40 -1.59 -3.74 -11.72
C GLY A 40 -2.43 -4.24 -12.90
N ASN A 41 -3.74 -4.02 -12.86
CA ASN A 41 -4.65 -4.38 -13.95
C ASN A 41 -4.27 -3.75 -15.29
N ARG A 42 -3.59 -2.58 -15.30
CA ARG A 42 -3.15 -1.93 -16.53
C ARG A 42 -2.07 -2.70 -17.29
N SER A 43 -1.34 -3.56 -16.57
CA SER A 43 -0.22 -4.35 -17.10
C SER A 43 -0.62 -5.77 -17.48
N LEU A 44 -1.87 -6.15 -17.28
CA LEU A 44 -2.36 -7.51 -17.44
C LEU A 44 -3.29 -7.65 -18.65
N GLY A 45 -3.35 -8.86 -19.20
CA GLY A 45 -4.37 -9.24 -20.18
C GLY A 45 -5.76 -9.27 -19.57
N GLU A 46 -6.80 -9.09 -20.39
CA GLU A 46 -8.20 -9.03 -19.95
C GLU A 46 -8.62 -10.27 -19.12
N GLN A 47 -8.08 -11.44 -19.45
CA GLN A 47 -8.37 -12.69 -18.75
C GLN A 47 -7.84 -12.74 -17.30
N SER A 48 -6.91 -11.85 -16.96
CA SER A 48 -6.27 -11.82 -15.62
C SER A 48 -6.72 -10.62 -14.79
N LYS A 49 -7.31 -9.60 -15.39
CA LYS A 49 -7.77 -8.39 -14.71
C LYS A 49 -8.77 -8.74 -13.61
N ASP A 50 -8.64 -8.08 -12.47
CA ASP A 50 -9.49 -8.23 -11.28
C ASP A 50 -9.54 -9.64 -10.68
N LYS A 51 -8.73 -10.57 -11.17
CA LYS A 51 -8.63 -11.93 -10.61
C LYS A 51 -7.51 -12.01 -9.58
N VAL A 52 -7.61 -11.22 -8.54
CA VAL A 52 -6.63 -11.16 -7.46
C VAL A 52 -6.65 -12.46 -6.66
N LEU A 53 -5.49 -13.10 -6.51
CA LEU A 53 -5.28 -14.29 -5.69
C LEU A 53 -4.82 -13.94 -4.28
N ALA A 54 -3.90 -12.97 -4.19
CA ALA A 54 -3.33 -12.52 -2.93
C ALA A 54 -2.67 -11.16 -3.11
N ILE A 55 -2.55 -10.44 -2.02
CA ILE A 55 -1.71 -9.25 -1.91
C ILE A 55 -0.81 -9.44 -0.70
N HIS A 56 0.46 -9.07 -0.82
CA HIS A 56 1.33 -9.00 0.34
C HIS A 56 2.31 -7.83 0.23
N SER A 57 2.82 -7.40 1.37
CA SER A 57 3.84 -6.37 1.43
C SER A 57 5.14 -6.91 1.99
N ASP A 58 6.23 -6.17 1.76
CA ASP A 58 7.40 -6.27 2.63
C ASP A 58 7.10 -5.61 3.98
N LYS A 59 7.95 -5.87 4.98
CA LYS A 59 7.91 -5.15 6.26
C LYS A 59 8.11 -3.66 6.00
N SER A 60 7.26 -2.82 6.58
CA SER A 60 7.40 -1.37 6.48
C SER A 60 8.72 -0.88 7.12
N ILE A 61 9.33 0.16 6.54
CA ILE A 61 10.63 0.67 6.97
C ILE A 61 10.47 2.00 7.73
N ALA A 62 9.65 2.89 7.21
CA ALA A 62 9.44 4.23 7.75
C ALA A 62 7.99 4.42 8.20
N GLY A 63 7.64 3.89 9.37
CA GLY A 63 6.28 3.94 9.89
C GLY A 63 5.51 2.64 9.72
N LEU A 64 4.18 2.73 9.74
CA LEU A 64 3.31 1.55 9.74
C LEU A 64 2.78 1.18 8.35
N THR A 65 2.91 2.05 7.36
CA THR A 65 2.45 1.76 5.99
C THR A 65 3.60 1.18 5.17
N PRO A 66 3.47 -0.03 4.62
CA PRO A 66 4.47 -0.60 3.72
C PRO A 66 4.58 0.19 2.41
N ASN A 67 5.78 0.24 1.84
CA ASN A 67 6.05 0.88 0.57
C ASN A 67 6.43 -0.09 -0.57
N ILE A 68 6.65 -1.36 -0.24
CA ILE A 68 6.89 -2.44 -1.22
C ILE A 68 5.72 -3.42 -1.14
N TRP A 69 5.10 -3.69 -2.28
CA TRP A 69 3.93 -4.52 -2.40
C TRP A 69 4.02 -5.49 -3.56
N TYR A 70 3.30 -6.60 -3.44
CA TYR A 70 3.17 -7.64 -4.45
C TYR A 70 1.69 -7.99 -4.58
N VAL A 71 1.18 -7.89 -5.79
CA VAL A 71 -0.20 -8.27 -6.11
C VAL A 71 -0.16 -9.47 -7.05
N ALA A 72 -0.67 -10.59 -6.58
CA ALA A 72 -0.74 -11.83 -7.36
C ALA A 72 -2.12 -11.96 -8.00
N TYR A 73 -2.14 -12.26 -9.30
CA TYR A 73 -3.35 -12.46 -10.08
C TYR A 73 -3.38 -13.86 -10.68
N TYR A 74 -4.56 -14.38 -10.88
CA TYR A 74 -4.76 -15.56 -11.72
C TYR A 74 -4.53 -15.18 -13.18
N ASP A 75 -3.66 -15.92 -13.85
CA ASP A 75 -3.36 -15.76 -15.28
C ASP A 75 -3.43 -17.13 -15.98
N PRO A 76 -4.46 -17.39 -16.78
CA PRO A 76 -4.63 -18.69 -17.45
C PRO A 76 -3.51 -19.01 -18.44
N ASP A 77 -2.78 -18.00 -18.93
CA ASP A 77 -1.71 -18.16 -19.91
C ASP A 77 -0.35 -18.43 -19.25
N ALA A 78 -0.21 -18.16 -17.96
CA ALA A 78 0.99 -18.49 -17.19
C ALA A 78 1.02 -19.99 -16.84
N SER A 79 2.21 -20.61 -16.86
CA SER A 79 2.38 -22.04 -16.56
C SER A 79 1.88 -22.42 -15.16
N MET A 80 2.06 -21.52 -14.18
CA MET A 80 1.56 -21.66 -12.81
C MET A 80 0.19 -21.04 -12.59
N LYS A 81 -0.49 -20.60 -13.65
CA LYS A 81 -1.75 -19.86 -13.57
C LYS A 81 -1.66 -18.63 -12.65
N ARG A 82 -0.46 -18.07 -12.50
CA ARG A 82 -0.17 -16.94 -11.62
C ARG A 82 0.79 -15.95 -12.26
N VAL A 83 0.45 -14.69 -12.15
CA VAL A 83 1.32 -13.56 -12.42
C VAL A 83 1.38 -12.67 -11.20
N GLU A 84 2.54 -12.15 -10.88
CA GLU A 84 2.76 -11.25 -9.76
C GLU A 84 3.29 -9.90 -10.25
N VAL A 85 2.67 -8.83 -9.78
CA VAL A 85 3.09 -7.45 -10.05
C VAL A 85 3.70 -6.88 -8.78
N LYS A 86 4.96 -6.45 -8.88
CA LYS A 86 5.68 -5.79 -7.78
C LYS A 86 5.56 -4.29 -7.89
N PHE A 87 5.31 -3.62 -6.75
CA PHE A 87 5.26 -2.17 -6.61
C PHE A 87 6.26 -1.68 -5.57
N GLY A 88 6.81 -0.50 -5.79
CA GLY A 88 7.65 0.22 -4.82
C GLY A 88 7.30 1.70 -4.84
N ALA A 89 7.00 2.28 -3.70
CA ALA A 89 6.54 3.68 -3.55
C ALA A 89 5.42 4.02 -4.57
N GLY A 90 4.44 3.14 -4.71
CA GLY A 90 3.29 3.31 -5.61
C GLY A 90 3.56 3.11 -7.11
N ARG A 91 4.78 2.79 -7.49
CA ARG A 91 5.15 2.58 -8.90
C ARG A 91 5.35 1.10 -9.18
N GLN A 92 4.87 0.64 -10.33
CA GLN A 92 5.16 -0.71 -10.78
C GLN A 92 6.66 -0.88 -11.05
N MET A 93 7.26 -1.87 -10.39
CA MET A 93 8.68 -2.20 -10.52
C MET A 93 8.92 -3.37 -11.49
N GLY A 94 7.96 -4.26 -11.62
CA GLY A 94 8.07 -5.42 -12.50
C GLY A 94 6.85 -6.32 -12.47
N VAL A 95 6.79 -7.19 -13.48
CA VAL A 95 5.78 -8.24 -13.61
C VAL A 95 6.50 -9.57 -13.75
N LYS A 96 6.19 -10.53 -12.88
CA LYS A 96 6.77 -11.87 -12.88
C LYS A 96 5.69 -12.91 -13.13
N ARG A 97 5.86 -13.71 -14.18
CA ARG A 97 5.08 -14.93 -14.39
C ARG A 97 5.82 -16.09 -13.74
N GLU A 98 5.19 -16.70 -12.76
CA GLU A 98 5.81 -17.83 -12.07
C GLU A 98 5.84 -19.05 -12.99
N MET A 99 6.97 -19.74 -12.99
CA MET A 99 7.17 -21.01 -13.69
C MET A 99 7.54 -22.08 -12.64
N SER A 100 6.85 -23.21 -12.67
CA SER A 100 7.23 -24.36 -11.86
C SER A 100 7.46 -25.56 -12.76
N PRO A 101 8.58 -26.25 -12.60
CA PRO A 101 8.84 -27.50 -13.32
C PRO A 101 8.02 -28.67 -12.80
N PHE A 102 7.38 -28.57 -11.62
CA PHE A 102 6.71 -29.67 -10.94
C PHE A 102 5.17 -29.60 -10.96
N GLY A 103 4.58 -28.67 -11.70
CA GLY A 103 3.13 -28.47 -11.72
C GLY A 103 2.60 -27.85 -10.41
N GLY A 104 1.30 -27.74 -10.32
CA GLY A 104 0.64 -27.09 -9.18
C GLY A 104 0.59 -25.58 -9.38
N GLY A 105 -0.48 -25.10 -9.97
CA GLY A 105 -0.71 -23.66 -10.24
C GLY A 105 -1.79 -23.09 -9.34
N ALA A 106 -1.98 -21.79 -9.46
CA ALA A 106 -3.11 -21.11 -8.84
C ALA A 106 -4.43 -21.63 -9.44
N SER A 107 -5.47 -21.66 -8.63
CA SER A 107 -6.80 -22.08 -9.00
C SER A 107 -7.79 -20.92 -8.90
N LEU A 108 -8.82 -20.93 -9.72
CA LEU A 108 -9.86 -19.88 -9.74
C LEU A 108 -10.69 -19.81 -8.45
N ASP A 109 -10.82 -20.90 -7.72
CA ASP A 109 -11.49 -20.94 -6.42
C ASP A 109 -10.74 -20.15 -5.33
N LYS A 110 -9.45 -19.87 -5.55
CA LYS A 110 -8.62 -19.02 -4.67
C LYS A 110 -8.71 -17.53 -5.00
N VAL A 111 -9.33 -17.16 -6.12
CA VAL A 111 -9.51 -15.75 -6.46
C VAL A 111 -10.38 -15.08 -5.41
N ILE A 112 -9.92 -13.93 -4.95
CA ILE A 112 -10.65 -13.11 -3.98
C ILE A 112 -11.90 -12.54 -4.67
N ASP A 113 -13.06 -12.73 -4.03
CA ASP A 113 -14.29 -12.12 -4.51
C ASP A 113 -14.28 -10.62 -4.25
N ASN A 114 -14.11 -9.83 -5.31
CA ASN A 114 -14.06 -8.37 -5.23
C ASN A 114 -15.33 -7.73 -4.64
N LYS A 115 -16.48 -8.42 -4.71
CA LYS A 115 -17.73 -7.95 -4.10
C LYS A 115 -17.69 -8.04 -2.58
N LYS A 116 -16.90 -8.96 -2.05
CA LYS A 116 -16.67 -9.14 -0.62
C LYS A 116 -15.48 -8.32 -0.10
N LEU A 117 -14.61 -7.83 -0.98
CA LEU A 117 -13.44 -7.06 -0.61
C LEU A 117 -13.81 -5.58 -0.44
N LYS A 118 -14.12 -5.17 0.81
CA LYS A 118 -14.59 -3.82 1.17
C LYS A 118 -13.61 -3.06 2.07
N VAL A 119 -12.64 -3.76 2.66
CA VAL A 119 -11.67 -3.21 3.59
C VAL A 119 -10.31 -3.12 2.91
N ASP A 120 -9.82 -1.91 2.74
CA ASP A 120 -8.50 -1.67 2.14
C ASP A 120 -7.37 -1.76 3.19
N SER A 121 -6.13 -1.76 2.76
CA SER A 121 -4.93 -1.94 3.59
C SER A 121 -4.77 -0.88 4.68
N ASP A 122 -5.09 0.38 4.41
CA ASP A 122 -5.04 1.47 5.40
C ASP A 122 -6.02 1.22 6.56
N LYS A 123 -7.22 0.77 6.22
CA LYS A 123 -8.27 0.43 7.19
C LYS A 123 -7.89 -0.81 8.00
N ALA A 124 -7.28 -1.81 7.35
CA ALA A 124 -6.76 -3.00 8.04
C ALA A 124 -5.65 -2.63 9.03
N ILE A 125 -4.68 -1.79 8.64
CA ILE A 125 -3.64 -1.28 9.54
C ILE A 125 -4.28 -0.54 10.73
N LYS A 126 -5.22 0.36 10.46
CA LYS A 126 -5.90 1.14 11.50
C LYS A 126 -6.64 0.24 12.50
N THR A 127 -7.37 -0.76 12.02
CA THR A 127 -8.07 -1.72 12.89
C THR A 127 -7.07 -2.53 13.73
N ALA A 128 -6.00 -3.06 13.10
CA ALA A 128 -5.00 -3.84 13.81
C ALA A 128 -4.29 -3.03 14.90
N THR A 129 -3.94 -1.79 14.61
CA THR A 129 -3.20 -0.93 15.55
C THR A 129 -4.06 -0.35 16.67
N ALA A 130 -5.38 -0.41 16.54
CA ALA A 130 -6.33 -0.01 17.57
C ALA A 130 -6.60 -1.12 18.62
N GLU A 131 -5.99 -2.31 18.50
CA GLU A 131 -6.16 -3.41 19.45
C GLU A 131 -5.74 -2.97 20.86
N PRO A 132 -6.60 -3.13 21.89
CA PRO A 132 -6.33 -2.63 23.25
C PRO A 132 -5.03 -3.14 23.86
N LEU A 133 -4.62 -4.38 23.56
CA LEU A 133 -3.35 -4.96 24.06
C LEU A 133 -2.12 -4.18 23.57
N LEU A 134 -2.23 -3.41 22.50
CA LEU A 134 -1.14 -2.64 21.92
C LEU A 134 -1.02 -1.21 22.48
N ALA A 135 -1.99 -0.75 23.28
CA ALA A 135 -2.10 0.64 23.73
C ALA A 135 -0.87 1.19 24.47
N LYS A 136 -0.07 0.31 25.09
CA LYS A 136 1.15 0.69 25.82
C LYS A 136 2.43 0.44 25.02
N LEU A 137 2.33 -0.03 23.77
CA LEU A 137 3.46 -0.37 22.94
C LEU A 137 3.73 0.72 21.89
N THR A 138 5.00 0.94 21.59
CA THR A 138 5.40 1.78 20.46
C THR A 138 5.55 0.90 19.22
N LEU A 139 4.51 0.87 18.38
CA LEU A 139 4.55 0.15 17.12
C LEU A 139 5.57 0.80 16.16
N LYS A 140 6.36 0.00 15.48
CA LYS A 140 7.44 0.44 14.60
C LYS A 140 7.26 0.03 13.15
N ALA A 141 6.64 -1.12 12.90
CA ALA A 141 6.44 -1.62 11.55
C ALA A 141 5.22 -2.54 11.47
N THR A 142 4.71 -2.67 10.24
CA THR A 142 3.72 -3.68 9.87
C THR A 142 4.18 -4.46 8.64
N GLN A 143 3.56 -5.59 8.40
CA GLN A 143 3.61 -6.33 7.16
C GLN A 143 2.22 -6.94 6.93
N LEU A 144 1.73 -6.88 5.69
CA LEU A 144 0.36 -7.26 5.38
C LEU A 144 0.30 -8.40 4.37
N TRP A 145 -0.72 -9.22 4.54
CA TRP A 145 -1.16 -10.23 3.57
C TRP A 145 -2.68 -10.17 3.46
N LEU A 146 -3.19 -10.22 2.24
CA LEU A 146 -4.60 -10.44 1.93
C LEU A 146 -4.71 -11.71 1.12
N GLU A 147 -5.55 -12.61 1.54
CA GLU A 147 -5.80 -13.88 0.85
C GLU A 147 -7.26 -14.32 1.01
N ASN A 148 -7.69 -15.25 0.15
CA ASN A 148 -8.96 -15.91 0.30
C ASN A 148 -8.84 -17.03 1.34
N SER A 149 -9.53 -16.90 2.45
CA SER A 149 -9.59 -17.89 3.52
C SER A 149 -11.02 -18.42 3.65
N GLY A 150 -11.25 -19.66 3.18
CA GLY A 150 -12.58 -20.27 3.26
C GLY A 150 -13.67 -19.54 2.47
N GLY A 151 -13.34 -18.86 1.37
CA GLY A 151 -14.28 -18.12 0.53
C GLY A 151 -14.52 -16.67 0.98
N ALA A 152 -13.79 -16.19 1.96
CA ALA A 152 -13.82 -14.81 2.43
C ALA A 152 -12.43 -14.15 2.37
N PRO A 153 -12.32 -12.85 1.99
CA PRO A 153 -11.08 -12.13 2.06
C PRO A 153 -10.69 -11.87 3.52
N VAL A 154 -9.43 -12.17 3.86
CA VAL A 154 -8.89 -11.96 5.20
C VAL A 154 -7.56 -11.25 5.11
N TRP A 155 -7.44 -10.13 5.78
CA TRP A 155 -6.19 -9.45 6.03
C TRP A 155 -5.46 -10.08 7.22
N LYS A 156 -4.20 -10.43 7.06
CA LYS A 156 -3.28 -10.71 8.15
C LYS A 156 -2.32 -9.54 8.28
N VAL A 157 -2.31 -8.89 9.43
CA VAL A 157 -1.43 -7.77 9.76
C VAL A 157 -0.45 -8.22 10.81
N ARG A 158 0.82 -8.36 10.43
CA ARG A 158 1.92 -8.65 11.34
C ARG A 158 2.49 -7.36 11.90
N LEU A 159 2.79 -7.36 13.18
CA LEU A 159 3.17 -6.18 13.93
C LEU A 159 4.54 -6.32 14.57
N TRP A 160 5.31 -5.22 14.55
CA TRP A 160 6.55 -5.06 15.28
C TRP A 160 6.46 -3.87 16.22
N ALA A 161 6.95 -4.03 17.44
CA ALA A 161 7.04 -2.98 18.44
C ALA A 161 8.48 -2.77 18.90
N ALA A 162 8.77 -1.58 19.41
CA ALA A 162 10.03 -1.28 20.07
C ALA A 162 10.18 -2.13 21.33
N LYS A 163 11.40 -2.60 21.59
CA LYS A 163 11.72 -3.26 22.86
C LYS A 163 11.79 -2.25 24.00
N LEU A 164 11.27 -2.60 25.18
CA LEU A 164 11.22 -1.70 26.34
C LEU A 164 12.61 -1.28 26.81
N LYS A 165 13.55 -2.24 26.86
CA LYS A 165 14.93 -1.99 27.35
C LYS A 165 15.87 -1.45 26.28
N LYS A 166 15.50 -1.57 24.99
CA LYS A 166 16.29 -1.14 23.82
C LYS A 166 15.35 -0.58 22.75
N PRO A 167 14.86 0.67 22.87
CA PRO A 167 13.82 1.23 21.98
C PRO A 167 14.22 1.34 20.50
N GLU A 168 15.51 1.26 20.19
CA GLU A 168 16.05 1.19 18.82
C GLU A 168 15.87 -0.20 18.20
N ALA A 169 15.78 -1.24 19.02
CA ALA A 169 15.52 -2.60 18.54
C ALA A 169 14.01 -2.87 18.50
N THR A 170 13.61 -3.73 17.58
CA THR A 170 12.21 -4.13 17.43
C THR A 170 12.03 -5.62 17.65
N ALA A 171 10.88 -6.02 18.18
CA ALA A 171 10.43 -7.39 18.25
C ALA A 171 9.16 -7.58 17.42
N GLU A 172 9.05 -8.70 16.74
CA GLU A 172 7.78 -9.16 16.16
C GLU A 172 6.87 -9.61 17.30
N ILE A 173 5.69 -8.98 17.38
CA ILE A 173 4.74 -9.22 18.49
C ILE A 173 3.53 -10.04 18.08
N GLY A 174 3.45 -10.46 16.81
CA GLY A 174 2.43 -11.37 16.32
C GLY A 174 1.56 -10.81 15.21
N ASP A 175 0.45 -11.49 14.99
CA ASP A 175 -0.46 -11.28 13.85
C ASP A 175 -1.88 -10.96 14.32
N ILE A 176 -2.55 -10.03 13.63
CA ILE A 176 -3.99 -9.76 13.77
C ILE A 176 -4.64 -10.06 12.43
N TYR A 177 -5.73 -10.80 12.47
CA TYR A 177 -6.53 -11.18 11.31
C TYR A 177 -7.81 -10.37 11.27
N ILE A 178 -8.09 -9.74 10.14
CA ILE A 178 -9.20 -8.81 9.96
C ILE A 178 -10.03 -9.25 8.76
N SER A 179 -11.33 -9.29 8.92
CA SER A 179 -12.25 -9.55 7.81
C SER A 179 -12.09 -8.48 6.73
N GLY A 180 -11.76 -8.89 5.51
CA GLY A 180 -11.72 -8.00 4.34
C GLY A 180 -13.11 -7.51 3.92
N GLU A 181 -14.17 -8.07 4.46
CA GLU A 181 -15.55 -7.67 4.18
C GLU A 181 -16.10 -6.70 5.23
N SER A 182 -16.02 -7.04 6.54
CA SER A 182 -16.57 -6.21 7.63
C SER A 182 -15.57 -5.24 8.25
N GLY A 183 -14.27 -5.57 8.22
CA GLY A 183 -13.24 -4.82 8.92
C GLY A 183 -13.09 -5.18 10.40
N GLU A 184 -13.81 -6.20 10.85
CA GLU A 184 -13.72 -6.69 12.24
C GLU A 184 -12.52 -7.60 12.43
N VAL A 185 -11.97 -7.61 13.64
CA VAL A 185 -10.92 -8.55 14.03
C VAL A 185 -11.54 -9.95 14.15
N VAL A 186 -11.08 -10.89 13.33
CA VAL A 186 -11.52 -12.30 13.36
C VAL A 186 -10.63 -13.17 14.23
N LYS A 187 -9.36 -12.78 14.40
CA LYS A 187 -8.40 -13.47 15.26
C LYS A 187 -7.29 -12.52 15.67
N SER A 188 -6.85 -12.61 16.91
CA SER A 188 -5.65 -11.94 17.42
C SER A 188 -4.69 -12.99 17.99
N ASP A 189 -3.45 -12.97 17.51
CA ASP A 189 -2.37 -13.88 17.92
C ASP A 189 -1.15 -13.04 18.29
N LEU A 190 -1.25 -12.38 19.44
CA LEU A 190 -0.27 -11.42 19.92
C LEU A 190 0.58 -11.99 21.07
N HIS A 191 1.87 -11.75 21.01
CA HIS A 191 2.88 -12.14 21.99
C HIS A 191 3.61 -10.90 22.50
N ILE A 192 2.91 -10.05 23.25
CA ILE A 192 3.41 -8.74 23.72
C ILE A 192 4.60 -8.85 24.67
N ASN A 193 4.80 -10.00 25.32
CA ASN A 193 5.95 -10.27 26.19
C ASN A 193 7.30 -10.29 25.43
N LYS A 194 7.30 -10.37 24.12
CA LYS A 194 8.53 -10.32 23.29
C LYS A 194 9.23 -8.96 23.29
N VAL A 195 8.59 -7.91 23.82
CA VAL A 195 9.18 -6.56 23.89
C VAL A 195 10.00 -6.30 25.16
N ASP A 196 10.00 -7.21 26.13
CA ASP A 196 10.74 -7.10 27.39
C ASP A 196 12.26 -7.26 27.25
#